data_090fe3367ba2984985e0d87d414aa936
#
_entry.id   090fe3367ba2984985e0d87d414aa936
#
_cell.length_a   1.000
_cell.length_b   1.000
_cell.length_c   1.000
_cell.angle_alpha   90.00
_cell.angle_beta   90.00
_cell.angle_gamma   90.00
#
_symmetry.space_group_name_H-M   'P 1'
#
loop_
_entity.id
_entity.type
_entity.pdbx_description
1 polymer ?
#
loop_
_entity_poly.entity_id
_entity_poly.type
_entity_poly.pdbx_seq_one_letter_code
_entity_poly.pdbx_strand_id
1 'polypeptide(L)'
;MDKLSPQQRHANMAAIRSKDTKPEMIVRRGLWKRGFRYRLNHKRLPGHPDIVLRKYRTCIFVNGCFWHGHNVALPQMSDGRSKKVDVIEDSKCCKIPKSNREFWVAKIQRNKERDIEEQHKLAAMGWHCITVWECELKPAKQEETIDSIAFTLNHIWLQDHGAKTIPYPQQDEEDMQTPMAAEEIDNETYNQETYEQDTEIL
;
A
#
# COMPACT_ATOMS: atom_id res chain seq x y z
N MET A 1 -18.63 -31.23 1.75
CA MET A 1 -18.99 -31.49 3.17
C MET A 1 -17.92 -30.91 4.06
N ASP A 2 -18.31 -30.16 5.09
CA ASP A 2 -17.39 -29.64 6.09
C ASP A 2 -16.89 -30.79 6.96
N LYS A 3 -15.56 -30.99 7.01
CA LYS A 3 -14.93 -32.13 7.69
C LYS A 3 -14.66 -31.90 9.18
N LEU A 4 -14.90 -30.68 9.69
CA LEU A 4 -14.58 -30.30 11.05
C LEU A 4 -15.81 -30.33 11.97
N SER A 5 -15.65 -30.89 13.17
CA SER A 5 -16.67 -30.81 14.21
C SER A 5 -16.84 -29.37 14.73
N PRO A 6 -17.97 -29.01 15.37
CA PRO A 6 -18.14 -27.70 15.99
C PRO A 6 -17.04 -27.35 17.01
N GLN A 7 -16.59 -28.33 17.78
CA GLN A 7 -15.52 -28.17 18.77
C GLN A 7 -14.17 -27.88 18.10
N GLN A 8 -13.84 -28.60 17.02
CA GLN A 8 -12.62 -28.38 16.25
C GLN A 8 -12.62 -26.99 15.60
N ARG A 9 -13.77 -26.54 15.07
CA ARG A 9 -13.93 -25.17 14.53
C ARG A 9 -13.70 -24.13 15.62
N HIS A 10 -14.32 -24.29 16.78
CA HIS A 10 -14.13 -23.37 17.89
C HIS A 10 -12.67 -23.30 18.32
N ALA A 11 -12.00 -24.44 18.47
CA ALA A 11 -10.58 -24.50 18.81
C ALA A 11 -9.69 -23.80 17.75
N ASN A 12 -9.94 -24.05 16.46
CA ASN A 12 -9.22 -23.39 15.37
C ASN A 12 -9.42 -21.87 15.38
N MET A 13 -10.66 -21.40 15.61
CA MET A 13 -10.95 -19.97 15.69
C MET A 13 -10.30 -19.31 16.91
N ALA A 14 -10.29 -19.99 18.05
CA ALA A 14 -9.62 -19.54 19.28
C ALA A 14 -8.09 -19.46 19.14
N ALA A 15 -7.51 -20.32 18.30
CA ALA A 15 -6.06 -20.34 18.03
C ALA A 15 -5.59 -19.21 17.09
N ILE A 16 -6.50 -18.49 16.41
CA ILE A 16 -6.15 -17.37 15.53
C ILE A 16 -5.65 -16.21 16.39
N ARG A 17 -4.39 -15.85 16.20
CA ARG A 17 -3.79 -14.71 16.88
C ARG A 17 -4.31 -13.41 16.32
N SER A 18 -4.66 -12.47 17.20
CA SER A 18 -5.07 -11.10 16.83
C SER A 18 -3.90 -10.12 16.82
N LYS A 19 -2.69 -10.54 17.17
CA LYS A 19 -1.47 -9.73 17.24
C LYS A 19 -0.26 -10.58 16.90
N ASP A 20 0.79 -9.92 16.45
CA ASP A 20 2.07 -10.55 16.08
C ASP A 20 1.87 -11.67 15.06
N THR A 21 0.95 -11.44 14.14
CA THR A 21 0.68 -12.33 13.01
C THR A 21 1.88 -12.39 12.07
N LYS A 22 2.00 -13.46 11.30
CA LYS A 22 3.08 -13.60 10.32
C LYS A 22 3.14 -12.43 9.33
N PRO A 23 2.02 -11.96 8.74
CA PRO A 23 2.01 -10.77 7.88
C PRO A 23 2.52 -9.52 8.59
N GLU A 24 2.03 -9.22 9.80
CA GLU A 24 2.52 -8.07 10.59
C GLU A 24 4.03 -8.14 10.82
N MET A 25 4.57 -9.31 11.18
CA MET A 25 6.01 -9.47 11.41
C MET A 25 6.85 -9.27 10.17
N ILE A 26 6.34 -9.61 8.97
CA ILE A 26 7.00 -9.33 7.70
C ILE A 26 7.13 -7.83 7.49
N VAL A 27 6.02 -7.07 7.61
CA VAL A 27 6.01 -5.62 7.45
C VAL A 27 6.92 -4.95 8.47
N ARG A 28 6.80 -5.31 9.75
CA ARG A 28 7.62 -4.77 10.85
C ARG A 28 9.12 -4.94 10.58
N ARG A 29 9.56 -6.16 10.25
CA ARG A 29 10.97 -6.46 9.98
C ARG A 29 11.46 -5.75 8.72
N GLY A 30 10.64 -5.72 7.66
CA GLY A 30 10.95 -5.03 6.41
C GLY A 30 11.16 -3.54 6.60
N LEU A 31 10.27 -2.87 7.31
CA LEU A 31 10.39 -1.45 7.63
C LEU A 31 11.57 -1.15 8.56
N TRP A 32 11.79 -2.01 9.58
CA TRP A 32 12.93 -1.84 10.50
C TRP A 32 14.28 -1.91 9.79
N LYS A 33 14.45 -2.88 8.87
CA LYS A 33 15.65 -3.03 8.04
C LYS A 33 15.93 -1.79 7.19
N ARG A 34 14.87 -1.08 6.74
CA ARG A 34 14.95 0.16 5.95
C ARG A 34 15.09 1.43 6.81
N GLY A 35 15.30 1.28 8.11
CA GLY A 35 15.55 2.40 9.02
C GLY A 35 14.31 3.06 9.59
N PHE A 36 13.11 2.60 9.27
CA PHE A 36 11.89 3.15 9.85
C PHE A 36 11.72 2.72 11.31
N ARG A 37 11.30 3.67 12.14
CA ARG A 37 11.01 3.45 13.57
C ARG A 37 9.54 3.71 13.82
N TYR A 38 8.88 2.79 14.52
CA TYR A 38 7.44 2.77 14.70
C TYR A 38 7.04 2.33 16.11
N ARG A 39 5.79 2.54 16.44
CA ARG A 39 5.12 1.99 17.62
C ARG A 39 4.07 0.98 17.18
N LEU A 40 3.73 0.04 18.07
CA LEU A 40 2.79 -1.04 17.78
C LEU A 40 1.49 -0.85 18.53
N ASN A 41 0.38 -1.31 17.94
CA ASN A 41 -0.93 -1.46 18.57
C ASN A 41 -1.35 -0.25 19.40
N HIS A 42 -1.40 0.94 18.78
CA HIS A 42 -1.64 2.19 19.51
C HIS A 42 -3.10 2.33 19.91
N LYS A 43 -3.43 2.00 21.18
CA LYS A 43 -4.80 1.92 21.70
C LYS A 43 -5.62 3.23 21.64
N ARG A 44 -4.98 4.38 21.54
CA ARG A 44 -5.66 5.69 21.52
C ARG A 44 -6.04 6.16 20.11
N LEU A 45 -5.62 5.46 19.08
CA LEU A 45 -5.97 5.77 17.69
C LEU A 45 -7.16 4.92 17.24
N PRO A 46 -8.10 5.48 16.47
CA PRO A 46 -9.19 4.71 15.85
C PRO A 46 -8.65 3.48 15.11
N GLY A 47 -9.38 2.38 15.14
CA GLY A 47 -9.02 1.15 14.45
C GLY A 47 -7.85 0.38 15.05
N HIS A 48 -7.18 0.88 16.09
CA HIS A 48 -6.02 0.26 16.71
C HIS A 48 -4.96 -0.19 15.70
N PRO A 49 -4.39 0.72 14.89
CA PRO A 49 -3.47 0.37 13.82
C PRO A 49 -2.30 -0.47 14.32
N ASP A 50 -1.88 -1.47 13.52
CA ASP A 50 -0.82 -2.41 13.86
C ASP A 50 0.53 -1.73 14.00
N ILE A 51 0.80 -0.75 13.12
CA ILE A 51 2.07 -0.01 13.07
C ILE A 51 1.77 1.49 12.97
N VAL A 52 2.40 2.29 13.82
CA VAL A 52 2.25 3.75 13.84
C VAL A 52 3.59 4.44 13.70
N LEU A 53 3.77 5.17 12.62
CA LEU A 53 4.97 5.96 12.31
C LEU A 53 4.68 7.44 12.62
N ARG A 54 4.98 7.87 13.84
CA ARG A 54 4.68 9.25 14.30
C ARG A 54 5.40 10.33 13.49
N LYS A 55 6.65 10.05 13.09
CA LYS A 55 7.45 10.97 12.25
C LYS A 55 6.76 11.27 10.91
N TYR A 56 6.04 10.28 10.37
CA TYR A 56 5.37 10.34 9.07
C TYR A 56 3.85 10.58 9.21
N ARG A 57 3.35 10.77 10.43
CA ARG A 57 1.90 10.82 10.73
C ARG A 57 1.11 9.73 10.01
N THR A 58 1.66 8.52 9.94
CA THR A 58 1.10 7.42 9.17
C THR A 58 0.78 6.22 10.06
N CYS A 59 -0.41 5.66 9.84
CA CYS A 59 -0.90 4.42 10.42
C CYS A 59 -0.90 3.33 9.36
N ILE A 60 -0.41 2.13 9.69
CA ILE A 60 -0.45 0.98 8.78
C ILE A 60 -1.33 -0.10 9.41
N PHE A 61 -2.27 -0.61 8.62
CA PHE A 61 -3.13 -1.75 8.92
C PHE A 61 -2.68 -2.93 8.06
N VAL A 62 -2.46 -4.08 8.68
CA VAL A 62 -2.07 -5.31 8.00
C VAL A 62 -3.26 -6.26 7.98
N ASN A 63 -4.04 -6.21 6.93
CA ASN A 63 -5.34 -6.85 6.84
C ASN A 63 -5.27 -8.27 6.26
N GLY A 64 -5.85 -9.23 6.97
CA GLY A 64 -6.12 -10.57 6.44
C GLY A 64 -7.19 -10.52 5.35
N CYS A 65 -6.89 -11.08 4.18
CA CYS A 65 -7.76 -10.98 3.00
C CYS A 65 -9.19 -11.49 3.26
N PHE A 66 -9.34 -12.57 4.00
CA PHE A 66 -10.65 -13.15 4.33
C PHE A 66 -11.45 -12.25 5.26
N TRP A 67 -10.84 -11.75 6.34
CA TRP A 67 -11.53 -11.02 7.39
C TRP A 67 -12.03 -9.65 6.96
N HIS A 68 -11.32 -9.03 6.03
CA HIS A 68 -11.59 -7.69 5.52
C HIS A 68 -12.13 -7.68 4.08
N GLY A 69 -12.41 -8.86 3.51
CA GLY A 69 -13.05 -9.00 2.21
C GLY A 69 -12.25 -8.39 1.06
N HIS A 70 -10.96 -8.70 0.98
CA HIS A 70 -10.09 -8.16 -0.07
C HIS A 70 -10.59 -8.53 -1.47
N ASN A 71 -10.82 -7.53 -2.30
CA ASN A 71 -11.34 -7.65 -3.67
C ASN A 71 -12.70 -8.37 -3.79
N VAL A 72 -13.50 -8.38 -2.71
CA VAL A 72 -14.86 -8.87 -2.74
C VAL A 72 -15.82 -7.69 -2.85
N ALA A 73 -16.61 -7.63 -3.93
CA ALA A 73 -17.73 -6.71 -4.04
C ALA A 73 -18.90 -7.25 -3.22
N LEU A 74 -19.31 -6.50 -2.21
CA LEU A 74 -20.46 -6.83 -1.39
C LEU A 74 -21.66 -5.96 -1.80
N PRO A 75 -22.90 -6.48 -1.71
CA PRO A 75 -24.07 -5.68 -2.00
C PRO A 75 -24.15 -4.49 -1.04
N GLN A 76 -24.35 -3.31 -1.57
CA GLN A 76 -24.68 -2.16 -0.76
C GLN A 76 -26.10 -2.35 -0.24
N MET A 77 -26.29 -2.38 1.07
CA MET A 77 -27.60 -2.40 1.68
C MET A 77 -28.22 -1.00 1.59
N SER A 78 -28.74 -0.65 0.42
CA SER A 78 -29.67 0.47 0.30
C SER A 78 -31.08 -0.07 0.54
N ASP A 79 -31.77 0.45 1.54
CA ASP A 79 -33.20 0.35 1.79
C ASP A 79 -33.78 -1.05 2.03
N GLY A 80 -33.34 -1.76 3.09
CA GLY A 80 -34.17 -2.79 3.74
C GLY A 80 -34.77 -3.91 2.87
N ARG A 81 -34.55 -3.91 1.57
CA ARG A 81 -34.97 -4.95 0.64
C ARG A 81 -33.76 -5.67 0.11
N SER A 82 -33.47 -6.82 0.68
CA SER A 82 -32.45 -7.76 0.18
C SER A 82 -32.77 -8.15 -1.27
N LYS A 83 -32.28 -7.40 -2.25
CA LYS A 83 -32.04 -8.00 -3.55
C LYS A 83 -30.90 -8.98 -3.37
N LYS A 84 -31.07 -10.24 -3.77
CA LYS A 84 -30.00 -11.21 -3.96
C LYS A 84 -29.03 -10.58 -4.95
N VAL A 85 -28.02 -9.88 -4.43
CA VAL A 85 -26.92 -9.41 -5.25
C VAL A 85 -25.90 -10.53 -5.24
N ASP A 86 -25.62 -11.06 -6.42
CA ASP A 86 -24.58 -12.05 -6.59
C ASP A 86 -23.27 -11.43 -6.09
N VAL A 87 -22.73 -12.01 -5.03
CA VAL A 87 -21.41 -11.65 -4.52
C VAL A 87 -20.42 -12.03 -5.60
N ILE A 88 -19.79 -11.06 -6.23
CA ILE A 88 -18.74 -11.30 -7.22
C ILE A 88 -17.52 -11.81 -6.45
N GLU A 89 -17.33 -13.11 -6.43
CA GLU A 89 -16.15 -13.77 -5.87
C GLU A 89 -14.97 -13.65 -6.85
N ASP A 90 -14.46 -12.45 -7.02
CA ASP A 90 -13.42 -12.23 -8.04
C ASP A 90 -12.00 -12.33 -7.47
N SER A 91 -11.84 -12.73 -6.19
CA SER A 91 -10.53 -12.71 -5.58
C SER A 91 -9.98 -14.10 -5.31
N LYS A 92 -8.78 -14.33 -5.83
CA LYS A 92 -7.99 -15.55 -5.55
C LYS A 92 -7.59 -15.67 -4.07
N CYS A 93 -7.65 -14.58 -3.30
CA CYS A 93 -7.17 -14.51 -1.93
C CYS A 93 -8.27 -14.49 -0.86
N CYS A 94 -9.52 -14.16 -1.22
CA CYS A 94 -10.65 -14.16 -0.30
C CYS A 94 -11.78 -15.02 -0.88
N LYS A 95 -12.04 -16.16 -0.24
CA LYS A 95 -13.13 -17.08 -0.61
C LYS A 95 -14.15 -17.15 0.51
N ILE A 96 -15.37 -16.72 0.25
CA ILE A 96 -16.45 -16.79 1.23
C ILE A 96 -16.93 -18.25 1.36
N PRO A 97 -16.99 -18.81 2.58
CA PRO A 97 -17.47 -20.17 2.81
C PRO A 97 -18.89 -20.35 2.28
N LYS A 98 -19.15 -21.51 1.68
CA LYS A 98 -20.50 -21.88 1.20
C LYS A 98 -21.47 -22.13 2.36
N SER A 99 -20.97 -22.65 3.50
CA SER A 99 -21.73 -22.83 4.72
C SER A 99 -21.89 -21.51 5.47
N ASN A 100 -23.09 -21.20 5.96
CA ASN A 100 -23.42 -19.95 6.64
C ASN A 100 -23.01 -18.69 5.85
N ARG A 101 -23.21 -18.70 4.54
CA ARG A 101 -22.77 -17.65 3.63
C ARG A 101 -23.30 -16.27 4.04
N GLU A 102 -24.56 -16.18 4.38
CA GLU A 102 -25.20 -14.91 4.80
C GLU A 102 -24.51 -14.31 6.04
N PHE A 103 -24.21 -15.16 7.03
CA PHE A 103 -23.45 -14.72 8.21
C PHE A 103 -22.09 -14.14 7.84
N TRP A 104 -21.34 -14.83 6.94
CA TRP A 104 -20.01 -14.37 6.54
C TRP A 104 -20.06 -13.09 5.72
N VAL A 105 -21.01 -12.97 4.80
CA VAL A 105 -21.22 -11.75 4.02
C VAL A 105 -21.51 -10.58 4.94
N ALA A 106 -22.47 -10.72 5.86
CA ALA A 106 -22.83 -9.68 6.81
C ALA A 106 -21.66 -9.33 7.76
N LYS A 107 -20.86 -10.31 8.15
CA LYS A 107 -19.66 -10.07 9.00
C LYS A 107 -18.57 -9.31 8.25
N ILE A 108 -18.26 -9.71 7.03
CA ILE A 108 -17.24 -9.04 6.19
C ILE A 108 -17.69 -7.62 5.86
N GLN A 109 -18.98 -7.43 5.55
CA GLN A 109 -19.56 -6.12 5.30
C GLN A 109 -19.32 -5.18 6.49
N ARG A 110 -19.71 -5.59 7.69
CA ARG A 110 -19.50 -4.79 8.91
C ARG A 110 -18.02 -4.49 9.18
N ASN A 111 -17.12 -5.42 8.87
CA ASN A 111 -15.70 -5.17 9.00
C ASN A 111 -15.23 -4.09 8.03
N LYS A 112 -15.65 -4.16 6.75
CA LYS A 112 -15.31 -3.15 5.73
C LYS A 112 -15.84 -1.76 6.08
N GLU A 113 -17.09 -1.68 6.53
CA GLU A 113 -17.72 -0.41 6.95
C GLU A 113 -16.96 0.20 8.13
N ARG A 114 -16.63 -0.60 9.13
CA ARG A 114 -15.83 -0.17 10.27
C ARG A 114 -14.44 0.30 9.84
N ASP A 115 -13.75 -0.45 8.98
CA ASP A 115 -12.41 -0.11 8.52
C ASP A 115 -12.41 1.26 7.80
N ILE A 116 -13.42 1.52 6.97
CA ILE A 116 -13.60 2.81 6.28
C ILE A 116 -13.85 3.93 7.30
N GLU A 117 -14.76 3.71 8.25
CA GLU A 117 -15.09 4.70 9.28
C GLU A 117 -13.87 5.06 10.13
N GLU A 118 -13.09 4.06 10.53
CA GLU A 118 -11.88 4.26 11.35
C GLU A 118 -10.77 4.99 10.56
N GLN A 119 -10.62 4.68 9.27
CA GLN A 119 -9.69 5.42 8.40
C GLN A 119 -10.14 6.89 8.20
N HIS A 120 -11.43 7.15 8.03
CA HIS A 120 -11.95 8.53 7.97
C HIS A 120 -11.67 9.31 9.25
N LYS A 121 -11.87 8.68 10.43
CA LYS A 121 -11.54 9.30 11.73
C LYS A 121 -10.05 9.63 11.83
N LEU A 122 -9.17 8.72 11.39
CA LEU A 122 -7.73 8.96 11.36
C LEU A 122 -7.36 10.09 10.40
N ALA A 123 -7.95 10.11 9.21
CA ALA A 123 -7.73 11.19 8.23
C ALA A 123 -8.16 12.54 8.77
N ALA A 124 -9.32 12.62 9.44
CA ALA A 124 -9.80 13.84 10.12
C ALA A 124 -8.85 14.30 11.23
N MET A 125 -8.10 13.39 11.87
CA MET A 125 -7.05 13.71 12.84
C MET A 125 -5.71 14.06 12.17
N GLY A 126 -5.63 14.12 10.85
CA GLY A 126 -4.44 14.40 10.08
C GLY A 126 -3.44 13.23 10.04
N TRP A 127 -3.92 12.00 10.10
CA TRP A 127 -3.12 10.80 9.90
C TRP A 127 -3.32 10.23 8.51
N HIS A 128 -2.24 9.83 7.86
CA HIS A 128 -2.29 9.01 6.66
C HIS A 128 -2.54 7.55 7.03
N CYS A 129 -3.27 6.82 6.18
CA CYS A 129 -3.58 5.42 6.38
C CYS A 129 -3.04 4.60 5.21
N ILE A 130 -2.27 3.56 5.50
CA ILE A 130 -1.81 2.57 4.53
C ILE A 130 -2.41 1.23 4.92
N THR A 131 -3.11 0.58 3.99
CA THR A 131 -3.60 -0.79 4.18
C THR A 131 -2.73 -1.74 3.38
N VAL A 132 -2.20 -2.76 4.05
CA VAL A 132 -1.37 -3.81 3.47
C VAL A 132 -2.12 -5.13 3.55
N TRP A 133 -2.23 -5.83 2.44
CA TRP A 133 -2.98 -7.08 2.38
C TRP A 133 -2.07 -8.30 2.56
N GLU A 134 -2.55 -9.30 3.29
CA GLU A 134 -1.83 -10.57 3.51
C GLU A 134 -1.33 -11.21 2.20
N CYS A 135 -2.10 -11.14 1.12
CA CYS A 135 -1.73 -11.72 -0.17
C CYS A 135 -0.55 -11.01 -0.85
N GLU A 136 -0.28 -9.76 -0.50
CA GLU A 136 0.84 -8.95 -1.00
C GLU A 136 2.14 -9.29 -0.26
N LEU A 137 2.04 -9.96 0.88
CA LEU A 137 3.18 -10.35 1.73
C LEU A 137 3.65 -11.80 1.49
N LYS A 138 3.21 -12.41 0.40
CA LYS A 138 3.74 -13.70 -0.05
C LYS A 138 5.20 -13.55 -0.49
N PRO A 139 6.03 -14.63 -0.38
CA PRO A 139 7.48 -14.55 -0.66
C PRO A 139 7.86 -13.87 -1.97
N ALA A 140 7.06 -14.08 -3.03
CA ALA A 140 7.33 -13.49 -4.35
C ALA A 140 7.04 -11.99 -4.45
N LYS A 141 6.28 -11.39 -3.51
CA LYS A 141 5.82 -10.00 -3.57
C LYS A 141 6.22 -9.17 -2.34
N GLN A 142 6.62 -9.82 -1.26
CA GLN A 142 6.82 -9.13 0.02
C GLN A 142 7.85 -8.00 -0.05
N GLU A 143 8.96 -8.17 -0.74
CA GLU A 143 10.00 -7.13 -0.85
C GLU A 143 9.47 -5.93 -1.64
N GLU A 144 8.83 -6.17 -2.79
CA GLU A 144 8.19 -5.12 -3.60
C GLU A 144 7.15 -4.33 -2.78
N THR A 145 6.32 -5.05 -2.01
CA THR A 145 5.32 -4.42 -1.13
C THR A 145 5.97 -3.55 -0.06
N ILE A 146 7.04 -4.03 0.59
CA ILE A 146 7.75 -3.25 1.61
C ILE A 146 8.45 -2.04 0.99
N ASP A 147 9.02 -2.16 -0.21
CA ASP A 147 9.63 -1.04 -0.93
C ASP A 147 8.58 0.01 -1.31
N SER A 148 7.40 -0.40 -1.76
CA SER A 148 6.28 0.49 -2.04
C SER A 148 5.82 1.26 -0.79
N ILE A 149 5.73 0.58 0.36
CA ILE A 149 5.39 1.25 1.63
C ILE A 149 6.48 2.27 2.00
N ALA A 150 7.75 1.89 1.89
CA ALA A 150 8.88 2.77 2.20
C ALA A 150 8.91 4.01 1.29
N PHE A 151 8.66 3.82 -0.01
CA PHE A 151 8.52 4.91 -0.97
C PHE A 151 7.38 5.85 -0.59
N THR A 152 6.20 5.31 -0.29
CA THR A 152 5.02 6.10 0.12
C THR A 152 5.30 6.90 1.38
N LEU A 153 5.94 6.30 2.40
CA LEU A 153 6.32 6.99 3.63
C LEU A 153 7.26 8.16 3.36
N ASN A 154 8.29 7.96 2.53
CA ASN A 154 9.22 9.01 2.16
C ASN A 154 8.52 10.12 1.38
N HIS A 155 7.60 9.78 0.48
CA HIS A 155 6.80 10.75 -0.29
C HIS A 155 5.92 11.60 0.63
N ILE A 156 5.19 10.98 1.57
CA ILE A 156 4.39 11.68 2.58
C ILE A 156 5.29 12.66 3.37
N TRP A 157 6.45 12.19 3.80
CA TRP A 157 7.36 13.04 4.55
C TRP A 157 7.85 14.24 3.75
N LEU A 158 8.17 14.05 2.48
CA LEU A 158 8.58 15.13 1.57
C LEU A 158 7.45 16.11 1.32
N GLN A 159 6.21 15.66 1.18
CA GLN A 159 5.05 16.54 1.03
C GLN A 159 4.80 17.39 2.28
N ASP A 160 4.93 16.79 3.47
CA ASP A 160 4.68 17.48 4.73
C ASP A 160 5.83 18.43 5.15
N HIS A 161 7.07 18.13 4.71
CA HIS A 161 8.29 18.83 5.15
C HIS A 161 9.13 19.37 3.97
N GLY A 162 8.72 19.09 2.73
CA GLY A 162 9.39 19.61 1.55
C GLY A 162 9.40 21.14 1.56
N ALA A 163 10.52 21.74 1.18
CA ALA A 163 10.60 23.17 0.96
C ALA A 163 9.44 23.57 0.04
N LYS A 164 8.69 24.60 0.42
CA LYS A 164 7.77 25.28 -0.49
C LYS A 164 8.54 25.51 -1.77
N THR A 165 8.11 24.90 -2.88
CA THR A 165 8.72 25.14 -4.17
C THR A 165 8.78 26.64 -4.34
N ILE A 166 9.99 27.20 -4.36
CA ILE A 166 10.19 28.57 -4.78
C ILE A 166 9.65 28.58 -6.20
N PRO A 167 8.61 29.38 -6.52
CA PRO A 167 8.11 29.43 -7.88
C PRO A 167 9.31 29.71 -8.77
N TYR A 168 9.53 28.88 -9.77
CA TYR A 168 10.55 29.14 -10.78
C TYR A 168 10.28 30.55 -11.30
N PRO A 169 11.24 31.50 -11.26
CA PRO A 169 10.98 32.82 -11.81
C PRO A 169 10.49 32.59 -13.23
N GLN A 170 9.30 33.09 -13.52
CA GLN A 170 8.80 33.07 -14.88
C GLN A 170 9.81 33.89 -15.69
N GLN A 171 10.50 33.23 -16.60
CA GLN A 171 11.33 33.95 -17.59
C GLN A 171 10.35 34.81 -18.37
N ASP A 172 10.50 36.12 -18.25
CA ASP A 172 9.72 37.08 -19.03
C ASP A 172 9.96 36.73 -20.49
N GLU A 173 8.88 36.64 -21.28
CA GLU A 173 8.92 36.26 -22.72
C GLU A 173 9.79 37.21 -23.58
N GLU A 174 10.30 38.27 -22.99
CA GLU A 174 11.22 39.22 -23.64
C GLU A 174 12.64 38.68 -23.85
N ASP A 175 13.08 37.68 -23.08
CA ASP A 175 14.44 37.10 -23.23
C ASP A 175 14.53 36.02 -24.33
N MET A 176 13.42 35.63 -24.96
CA MET A 176 13.39 34.63 -26.04
C MET A 176 13.64 35.18 -27.43
N GLN A 177 13.96 36.48 -27.57
CA GLN A 177 14.19 37.08 -28.89
C GLN A 177 15.65 37.29 -29.29
N THR A 178 16.58 36.71 -28.56
CA THR A 178 17.97 36.69 -29.06
C THR A 178 18.12 35.52 -30.05
N PRO A 179 18.35 35.79 -31.34
CA PRO A 179 18.61 34.73 -32.30
C PRO A 179 19.95 34.08 -31.87
N MET A 180 19.90 32.81 -31.54
CA MET A 180 21.11 32.01 -31.45
C MET A 180 21.79 32.02 -32.82
N ALA A 181 22.93 32.68 -32.92
CA ALA A 181 23.80 32.56 -34.08
C ALA A 181 24.11 31.07 -34.25
N ALA A 182 23.71 30.53 -35.39
CA ALA A 182 24.08 29.18 -35.76
C ALA A 182 25.59 29.16 -35.94
N GLU A 183 26.33 28.70 -34.96
CA GLU A 183 27.70 28.24 -35.20
C GLU A 183 27.58 26.94 -35.97
N GLU A 184 27.99 27.01 -37.24
CA GLU A 184 28.20 25.86 -38.10
C GLU A 184 29.30 25.01 -37.44
N ILE A 185 28.91 23.90 -36.79
CA ILE A 185 29.86 22.89 -36.28
C ILE A 185 30.29 22.12 -37.54
N ASP A 186 31.52 22.38 -37.98
CA ASP A 186 32.23 21.62 -39.00
C ASP A 186 32.35 20.16 -38.56
N ASN A 187 31.61 19.33 -39.25
CA ASN A 187 31.42 17.91 -38.94
C ASN A 187 32.57 17.03 -39.49
N GLU A 188 33.72 17.63 -39.87
CA GLU A 188 34.87 16.91 -40.45
C GLU A 188 35.93 16.48 -39.45
N THR A 189 35.93 16.97 -38.22
CA THR A 189 37.01 16.67 -37.25
C THR A 189 36.67 15.51 -36.29
N TYR A 190 35.47 14.98 -36.28
CA TYR A 190 35.07 13.96 -35.31
C TYR A 190 35.29 12.50 -35.74
N ASN A 191 35.69 12.27 -36.98
CA ASN A 191 35.81 10.91 -37.56
C ASN A 191 37.24 10.36 -37.67
N GLN A 192 38.28 11.02 -37.14
CA GLN A 192 39.66 10.53 -37.25
C GLN A 192 40.33 10.11 -35.96
N GLU A 193 39.79 10.37 -34.79
CA GLU A 193 40.45 10.01 -33.51
C GLU A 193 39.95 8.74 -32.82
N THR A 194 38.94 8.04 -33.35
CA THR A 194 38.39 6.83 -32.71
C THR A 194 38.81 5.50 -33.33
N TYR A 195 39.71 5.46 -34.28
CA TYR A 195 40.14 4.21 -34.94
C TYR A 195 41.60 3.76 -34.64
N GLU A 196 42.35 4.43 -33.77
CA GLU A 196 43.76 4.05 -33.49
C GLU A 196 44.03 3.47 -32.09
N GLN A 197 43.02 3.15 -31.28
CA GLN A 197 43.29 2.64 -29.92
C GLN A 197 42.89 1.16 -29.67
N ASP A 198 42.43 0.41 -30.64
CA ASP A 198 42.05 -1.00 -30.44
C ASP A 198 42.93 -2.04 -31.15
N THR A 199 44.24 -1.75 -31.44
CA THR A 199 45.13 -2.71 -32.07
C THR A 199 46.46 -2.93 -31.39
N GLU A 200 46.54 -2.79 -30.08
CA GLU A 200 47.71 -3.28 -29.32
C GLU A 200 47.31 -3.87 -28.00
N ILE A 201 46.77 -5.10 -27.99
CA ILE A 201 46.98 -6.12 -26.92
C ILE A 201 46.63 -7.47 -27.55
N LEU A 202 47.65 -8.15 -28.06
CA LEU A 202 47.77 -9.58 -28.08
C LEU A 202 49.08 -9.94 -27.38
#